data_9c0ced1cb9498dc66b5e5a019a9c9bfa
#
_entry.id   9c0ced1cb9498dc66b5e5a019a9c9bfa
#
_cell.length_a   1.000
_cell.length_b   1.000
_cell.length_c   1.000
_cell.angle_alpha   90.00
_cell.angle_beta   90.00
_cell.angle_gamma   90.00
#
_symmetry.space_group_name_H-M   'P 1'
#
loop_
_entity.id
_entity.type
_entity.pdbx_description
1 polymer ?
#
loop_
_entity_poly.entity_id
_entity_poly.type
_entity_poly.pdbx_seq_one_letter_code
_entity_poly.pdbx_strand_id
1 'polypeptide(L)'
;FKHLPRTPYGVAPVPEHIAPKYTTGRYVGASKDTDAGYYWVNTYALDRRPLYELEALTLHEAVPGHHLQISLSREMENTPLYRSSYYMSAFGEGWGLYSEWLGLEAGFYQDPYSNFGRLTYEMWRAGRLVVDTGMHVMGWSRQQAIDFMKENSALSEHNITTEVDRYISWPAQALSYKIGELTIKRLRTKAEQALGAKFDVREFHYQVLKNGSVPL
;
A
#
# COMPACT_ATOMS: atom_id res chain seq x y z
N PHE A 1 11.57 12.53 6.39
CA PHE A 1 12.47 11.43 6.02
C PHE A 1 13.92 11.90 6.06
N LYS A 2 14.83 10.98 6.37
CA LYS A 2 16.27 11.27 6.45
C LYS A 2 16.95 11.25 5.07
N HIS A 3 16.48 10.37 4.21
CA HIS A 3 16.92 10.24 2.83
C HIS A 3 15.72 10.25 1.90
N LEU A 4 15.86 10.87 0.75
CA LEU A 4 14.90 10.84 -0.35
C LEU A 4 15.56 10.18 -1.55
N PRO A 5 14.81 9.44 -2.37
CA PRO A 5 15.37 8.81 -3.57
C PRO A 5 15.75 9.85 -4.61
N ARG A 6 16.73 9.52 -5.42
CA ARG A 6 17.14 10.32 -6.59
C ARG A 6 16.23 10.09 -7.79
N THR A 7 15.67 8.86 -7.89
CA THR A 7 14.76 8.49 -8.96
C THR A 7 13.46 9.30 -8.86
N PRO A 8 13.06 10.03 -9.90
CA PRO A 8 11.77 10.72 -9.93
C PRO A 8 10.62 9.75 -10.24
N TYR A 9 9.38 10.22 -10.06
CA TYR A 9 8.20 9.53 -10.57
C TYR A 9 7.26 10.47 -11.32
N GLY A 10 6.48 9.89 -12.22
CA GLY A 10 5.36 10.55 -12.90
C GLY A 10 4.03 9.92 -12.52
N VAL A 11 2.94 10.52 -12.97
CA VAL A 11 1.58 9.97 -12.86
C VAL A 11 1.07 9.66 -14.26
N ALA A 12 0.48 8.49 -14.45
CA ALA A 12 -0.07 8.07 -15.73
C ALA A 12 -1.36 7.26 -15.53
N PRO A 13 -2.28 7.23 -16.50
CA PRO A 13 -3.42 6.35 -16.43
C PRO A 13 -2.99 4.87 -16.56
N VAL A 14 -3.75 3.99 -15.92
CA VAL A 14 -3.66 2.54 -16.20
C VAL A 14 -3.94 2.31 -17.68
N PRO A 15 -3.16 1.47 -18.41
CA PRO A 15 -3.42 1.16 -19.81
C PRO A 15 -4.86 0.70 -20.07
N GLU A 16 -5.50 1.28 -21.07
CA GLU A 16 -6.95 1.10 -21.33
C GLU A 16 -7.39 -0.37 -21.43
N HIS A 17 -6.56 -1.22 -22.07
CA HIS A 17 -6.90 -2.62 -22.30
C HIS A 17 -6.96 -3.48 -21.02
N ILE A 18 -6.35 -3.04 -19.92
CA ILE A 18 -6.39 -3.73 -18.62
C ILE A 18 -7.26 -2.99 -17.59
N ALA A 19 -7.49 -1.69 -17.77
CA ALA A 19 -8.14 -0.82 -16.79
C ALA A 19 -9.50 -1.33 -16.26
N PRO A 20 -10.39 -1.98 -17.08
CA PRO A 20 -11.67 -2.47 -16.60
C PRO A 20 -11.59 -3.53 -15.49
N LYS A 21 -10.50 -4.30 -15.46
CA LYS A 21 -10.27 -5.40 -14.49
C LYS A 21 -9.07 -5.11 -13.58
N TYR A 22 -8.62 -3.88 -13.53
CA TYR A 22 -7.47 -3.46 -12.74
C TYR A 22 -7.92 -2.78 -11.46
N THR A 23 -7.07 -2.84 -10.42
CA THR A 23 -7.26 -2.13 -9.15
C THR A 23 -7.29 -0.60 -9.32
N THR A 24 -7.51 0.13 -8.23
CA THR A 24 -7.61 1.61 -8.22
C THR A 24 -6.35 2.32 -8.68
N GLY A 25 -5.19 1.77 -8.38
CA GLY A 25 -3.90 2.31 -8.80
C GLY A 25 -2.76 1.37 -8.45
N ARG A 26 -1.56 1.69 -8.93
CA ARG A 26 -0.34 0.95 -8.63
C ARG A 26 0.90 1.78 -8.92
N TYR A 27 1.92 1.67 -8.08
CA TYR A 27 3.25 2.14 -8.43
C TYR A 27 3.97 1.12 -9.32
N VAL A 28 4.50 1.61 -10.42
CA VAL A 28 5.36 0.86 -11.35
C VAL A 28 6.76 1.43 -11.25
N GLY A 29 7.68 0.66 -10.70
CA GLY A 29 9.07 1.10 -10.55
C GLY A 29 9.77 1.31 -11.89
N ALA A 30 10.77 2.17 -11.90
CA ALA A 30 11.61 2.41 -13.07
C ALA A 30 12.20 1.10 -13.62
N SER A 31 12.26 0.94 -14.94
CA SER A 31 12.82 -0.27 -15.54
C SER A 31 14.35 -0.23 -15.61
N LYS A 32 14.91 0.98 -15.66
CA LYS A 32 16.37 1.27 -15.67
C LYS A 32 16.66 2.42 -14.72
N ASP A 33 17.92 2.56 -14.32
CA ASP A 33 18.37 3.64 -13.42
C ASP A 33 18.20 5.05 -14.02
N THR A 34 18.04 5.15 -15.34
CA THR A 34 17.79 6.40 -16.07
C THR A 34 16.31 6.74 -16.22
N ASP A 35 15.41 5.81 -15.88
CA ASP A 35 13.98 5.97 -16.11
C ASP A 35 13.30 6.53 -14.85
N ALA A 36 12.14 7.15 -15.01
CA ALA A 36 11.24 7.48 -13.92
C ALA A 36 10.38 6.28 -13.55
N GLY A 37 9.96 6.20 -12.27
CA GLY A 37 8.84 5.36 -11.87
C GLY A 37 7.51 6.00 -12.25
N TYR A 38 6.41 5.23 -12.21
CA TYR A 38 5.08 5.76 -12.48
C TYR A 38 4.07 5.31 -11.43
N TYR A 39 3.33 6.27 -10.90
CA TYR A 39 2.09 6.02 -10.20
C TYR A 39 0.97 5.93 -11.25
N TRP A 40 0.49 4.72 -11.51
CA TRP A 40 -0.66 4.48 -12.37
C TRP A 40 -1.96 4.69 -11.60
N VAL A 41 -2.83 5.55 -12.15
CA VAL A 41 -4.18 5.81 -11.62
C VAL A 41 -5.19 5.21 -12.58
N ASN A 42 -6.12 4.42 -12.06
CA ASN A 42 -7.16 3.84 -12.90
C ASN A 42 -8.25 4.87 -13.19
N THR A 43 -8.38 5.26 -14.46
CA THR A 43 -9.34 6.23 -14.95
C THR A 43 -10.60 5.59 -15.59
N TYR A 44 -10.70 4.26 -15.56
CA TYR A 44 -11.90 3.55 -16.02
C TYR A 44 -13.04 3.69 -14.99
N ALA A 45 -14.27 3.94 -15.48
CA ALA A 45 -15.48 4.09 -14.66
C ALA A 45 -15.31 5.12 -13.53
N LEU A 46 -15.02 6.38 -13.88
CA LEU A 46 -14.77 7.47 -12.93
C LEU A 46 -15.97 7.75 -12.00
N ASP A 47 -17.18 7.45 -12.43
CA ASP A 47 -18.41 7.50 -11.63
C ASP A 47 -18.42 6.57 -10.41
N ARG A 48 -17.50 5.60 -10.40
CA ARG A 48 -17.31 4.60 -9.32
C ARG A 48 -16.02 4.78 -8.53
N ARG A 49 -15.30 5.89 -8.75
CA ARG A 49 -14.00 6.20 -8.13
C ARG A 49 -14.06 7.54 -7.45
N PRO A 50 -14.50 7.58 -6.19
CA PRO A 50 -14.66 8.84 -5.48
C PRO A 50 -13.32 9.53 -5.25
N LEU A 51 -13.30 10.85 -5.47
CA LEU A 51 -12.09 11.66 -5.34
C LEU A 51 -11.51 11.67 -3.94
N TYR A 52 -12.32 11.46 -2.91
CA TYR A 52 -11.88 11.43 -1.53
C TYR A 52 -10.91 10.27 -1.21
N GLU A 53 -10.81 9.26 -2.08
CA GLU A 53 -9.85 8.15 -1.94
C GLU A 53 -8.45 8.48 -2.49
N LEU A 54 -8.34 9.51 -3.35
CA LEU A 54 -7.09 9.80 -4.09
C LEU A 54 -5.94 10.19 -3.18
N GLU A 55 -6.21 10.90 -2.09
CA GLU A 55 -5.16 11.34 -1.18
C GLU A 55 -4.50 10.12 -0.50
N ALA A 56 -5.29 9.19 0.03
CA ALA A 56 -4.79 7.96 0.62
C ALA A 56 -4.06 7.09 -0.42
N LEU A 57 -4.62 6.95 -1.63
CA LEU A 57 -3.99 6.21 -2.72
C LEU A 57 -2.65 6.82 -3.12
N THR A 58 -2.57 8.14 -3.21
CA THR A 58 -1.32 8.84 -3.54
C THR A 58 -0.24 8.64 -2.49
N LEU A 59 -0.60 8.68 -1.21
CA LEU A 59 0.33 8.40 -0.12
C LEU A 59 0.81 6.95 -0.13
N HIS A 60 -0.02 6.01 -0.58
CA HIS A 60 0.32 4.59 -0.72
C HIS A 60 1.28 4.34 -1.90
N GLU A 61 0.94 4.86 -3.07
CA GLU A 61 1.64 4.52 -4.33
C GLU A 61 2.86 5.42 -4.58
N ALA A 62 2.76 6.70 -4.22
CA ALA A 62 3.81 7.68 -4.47
C ALA A 62 4.72 7.88 -3.25
N VAL A 63 4.75 9.09 -2.70
CA VAL A 63 5.57 9.47 -1.53
C VAL A 63 4.63 9.74 -0.35
N PRO A 64 4.87 9.10 0.79
CA PRO A 64 6.05 8.32 1.20
C PRO A 64 5.95 6.80 0.97
N GLY A 65 4.96 6.31 0.21
CA GLY A 65 4.68 4.90 0.03
C GLY A 65 5.65 4.16 -0.91
N HIS A 66 5.08 3.45 -1.88
CA HIS A 66 5.84 2.52 -2.74
C HIS A 66 6.96 3.18 -3.52
N HIS A 67 6.75 4.38 -4.08
CA HIS A 67 7.83 5.06 -4.81
C HIS A 67 9.05 5.29 -3.92
N LEU A 68 8.87 5.89 -2.74
CA LEU A 68 9.98 6.15 -1.82
C LEU A 68 10.69 4.84 -1.44
N GLN A 69 9.93 3.84 -1.00
CA GLN A 69 10.46 2.56 -0.52
C GLN A 69 11.24 1.81 -1.61
N ILE A 70 10.64 1.64 -2.79
CA ILE A 70 11.23 0.86 -3.88
C ILE A 70 12.44 1.58 -4.48
N SER A 71 12.37 2.90 -4.65
CA SER A 71 13.48 3.68 -5.18
C SER A 71 14.67 3.68 -4.23
N LEU A 72 14.47 3.87 -2.92
CA LEU A 72 15.55 3.75 -1.94
C LEU A 72 16.17 2.35 -1.93
N SER A 73 15.35 1.31 -2.05
CA SER A 73 15.86 -0.07 -2.11
C SER A 73 16.72 -0.33 -3.36
N ARG A 74 16.37 0.28 -4.49
CA ARG A 74 17.15 0.17 -5.75
C ARG A 74 18.46 0.96 -5.73
N GLU A 75 18.48 2.06 -5.00
CA GLU A 75 19.66 2.91 -4.83
C GLU A 75 20.67 2.36 -3.81
N MET A 76 20.39 1.22 -3.18
CA MET A 76 21.30 0.57 -2.24
C MET A 76 22.52 -0.01 -2.97
N GLU A 77 23.70 0.46 -2.59
CA GLU A 77 24.97 -0.06 -3.10
C GLU A 77 25.30 -1.43 -2.47
N ASN A 78 26.02 -2.26 -3.23
CA ASN A 78 26.53 -3.57 -2.77
C ASN A 78 25.47 -4.57 -2.28
N THR A 79 24.23 -4.43 -2.76
CA THR A 79 23.15 -5.38 -2.43
C THR A 79 23.30 -6.64 -3.28
N PRO A 80 23.38 -7.84 -2.68
CA PRO A 80 23.41 -9.09 -3.44
C PRO A 80 22.18 -9.23 -4.36
N LEU A 81 22.39 -9.77 -5.56
CA LEU A 81 21.34 -9.87 -6.59
C LEU A 81 20.05 -10.55 -6.08
N TYR A 82 20.18 -11.61 -5.29
CA TYR A 82 19.00 -12.30 -4.74
C TYR A 82 18.17 -11.40 -3.81
N ARG A 83 18.79 -10.43 -3.11
CA ARG A 83 18.08 -9.47 -2.27
C ARG A 83 17.41 -8.35 -3.07
N SER A 84 18.10 -7.83 -4.09
CA SER A 84 17.56 -6.78 -4.93
C SER A 84 16.39 -7.26 -5.79
N SER A 85 16.31 -8.57 -6.07
CA SER A 85 15.24 -9.20 -6.84
C SER A 85 14.07 -9.71 -5.99
N TYR A 86 14.22 -9.74 -4.65
CA TYR A 86 13.22 -10.30 -3.76
C TYR A 86 12.31 -9.22 -3.16
N TYR A 87 11.00 -9.40 -3.29
CA TYR A 87 10.01 -8.51 -2.72
C TYR A 87 9.19 -9.22 -1.65
N MET A 88 9.35 -8.77 -0.40
CA MET A 88 8.52 -9.21 0.73
C MET A 88 7.23 -8.42 0.75
N SER A 89 6.14 -9.05 0.33
CA SER A 89 4.84 -8.40 0.20
C SER A 89 4.38 -7.74 1.51
N ALA A 90 4.53 -8.41 2.65
CA ALA A 90 4.15 -7.84 3.95
C ALA A 90 4.97 -6.60 4.33
N PHE A 91 6.24 -6.53 3.93
CA PHE A 91 7.06 -5.33 4.11
C PHE A 91 6.58 -4.19 3.21
N GLY A 92 6.46 -4.44 1.90
CA GLY A 92 6.10 -3.40 0.94
C GLY A 92 4.68 -2.87 1.13
N GLU A 93 3.70 -3.76 1.20
CA GLU A 93 2.29 -3.36 1.38
C GLU A 93 2.01 -2.82 2.78
N GLY A 94 2.70 -3.37 3.79
CA GLY A 94 2.65 -2.84 5.14
C GLY A 94 3.18 -1.41 5.21
N TRP A 95 4.27 -1.12 4.50
CA TRP A 95 4.79 0.24 4.37
C TRP A 95 3.82 1.16 3.64
N GLY A 96 3.23 0.72 2.54
CA GLY A 96 2.21 1.49 1.80
C GLY A 96 1.03 1.88 2.69
N LEU A 97 0.45 0.92 3.42
CA LEU A 97 -0.67 1.19 4.32
C LEU A 97 -0.24 2.03 5.54
N TYR A 98 0.95 1.83 6.07
CA TYR A 98 1.53 2.70 7.10
C TYR A 98 1.70 4.14 6.59
N SER A 99 2.05 4.33 5.32
CA SER A 99 2.19 5.64 4.69
C SER A 99 0.86 6.38 4.58
N GLU A 100 -0.24 5.67 4.30
CA GLU A 100 -1.59 6.24 4.36
C GLU A 100 -1.91 6.78 5.78
N TRP A 101 -1.61 6.00 6.81
CA TRP A 101 -1.80 6.42 8.20
C TRP A 101 -0.87 7.58 8.60
N LEU A 102 0.38 7.57 8.16
CA LEU A 102 1.36 8.64 8.42
C LEU A 102 0.89 9.99 7.88
N GLY A 103 0.03 9.99 6.87
CA GLY A 103 -0.61 11.19 6.33
C GLY A 103 -1.33 12.02 7.39
N LEU A 104 -1.87 11.41 8.45
CA LEU A 104 -2.48 12.13 9.57
C LEU A 104 -1.46 13.04 10.29
N GLU A 105 -0.28 12.50 10.58
CA GLU A 105 0.79 13.26 11.26
C GLU A 105 1.44 14.29 10.34
N ALA A 106 1.45 14.00 9.03
CA ALA A 106 2.02 14.90 8.03
C ALA A 106 1.09 16.07 7.63
N GLY A 107 -0.12 16.12 8.20
CA GLY A 107 -1.09 17.19 7.95
C GLY A 107 -1.88 17.04 6.65
N PHE A 108 -1.95 15.84 6.09
CA PHE A 108 -2.90 15.48 5.04
C PHE A 108 -4.29 15.23 5.64
N TYR A 109 -5.28 14.94 4.80
CA TYR A 109 -6.66 14.65 5.23
C TYR A 109 -7.32 15.82 5.98
N GLN A 110 -7.15 17.04 5.44
CA GLN A 110 -7.64 18.26 6.09
C GLN A 110 -9.16 18.41 6.04
N ASP A 111 -9.84 17.70 5.15
CA ASP A 111 -11.29 17.67 5.09
C ASP A 111 -11.84 16.30 5.55
N PRO A 112 -13.10 16.27 6.07
CA PRO A 112 -13.70 15.02 6.55
C PRO A 112 -13.83 13.92 5.49
N TYR A 113 -13.98 14.29 4.22
CA TYR A 113 -14.14 13.31 3.14
C TYR A 113 -12.81 12.62 2.82
N SER A 114 -11.70 13.35 2.76
CA SER A 114 -10.39 12.74 2.51
C SER A 114 -9.99 11.80 3.66
N ASN A 115 -10.29 12.16 4.93
CA ASN A 115 -10.08 11.25 6.05
C ASN A 115 -11.04 10.04 6.01
N PHE A 116 -12.27 10.22 5.55
CA PHE A 116 -13.19 9.10 5.29
C PHE A 116 -12.62 8.16 4.21
N GLY A 117 -12.01 8.69 3.16
CA GLY A 117 -11.32 7.91 2.12
C GLY A 117 -10.19 7.06 2.70
N ARG A 118 -9.37 7.64 3.59
CA ARG A 118 -8.33 6.90 4.32
C ARG A 118 -8.93 5.77 5.17
N LEU A 119 -10.00 6.05 5.92
CA LEU A 119 -10.69 5.04 6.74
C LEU A 119 -11.33 3.94 5.88
N THR A 120 -11.90 4.29 4.73
CA THR A 120 -12.40 3.33 3.75
C THR A 120 -11.29 2.38 3.28
N TYR A 121 -10.12 2.92 2.99
CA TYR A 121 -8.96 2.13 2.58
C TYR A 121 -8.40 1.29 3.72
N GLU A 122 -8.36 1.81 4.93
CA GLU A 122 -7.96 1.04 6.10
C GLU A 122 -8.91 -0.13 6.37
N MET A 123 -10.23 0.11 6.29
CA MET A 123 -11.25 -0.93 6.45
C MET A 123 -11.20 -1.97 5.34
N TRP A 124 -10.96 -1.55 4.10
CA TRP A 124 -10.72 -2.46 2.99
C TRP A 124 -9.60 -3.45 3.29
N ARG A 125 -8.43 -2.97 3.78
CA ARG A 125 -7.29 -3.83 4.11
C ARG A 125 -7.54 -4.68 5.36
N ALA A 126 -8.34 -4.22 6.30
CA ALA A 126 -8.79 -5.05 7.43
C ALA A 126 -9.73 -6.18 6.95
N GLY A 127 -10.70 -5.88 6.10
CA GLY A 127 -11.62 -6.87 5.51
C GLY A 127 -10.90 -7.96 4.72
N ARG A 128 -9.77 -7.64 4.08
CA ARG A 128 -8.93 -8.63 3.37
C ARG A 128 -8.44 -9.76 4.27
N LEU A 129 -8.15 -9.48 5.55
CA LEU A 129 -7.75 -10.52 6.52
C LEU A 129 -8.84 -11.59 6.68
N VAL A 130 -10.10 -11.19 6.63
CA VAL A 130 -11.25 -12.08 6.77
C VAL A 130 -11.53 -12.83 5.47
N VAL A 131 -11.64 -12.11 4.34
CA VAL A 131 -12.08 -12.75 3.09
C VAL A 131 -11.03 -13.64 2.46
N ASP A 132 -9.74 -13.30 2.56
CA ASP A 132 -8.66 -14.15 2.04
C ASP A 132 -8.60 -15.48 2.81
N THR A 133 -8.55 -15.42 4.14
CA THR A 133 -8.60 -16.64 4.98
C THR A 133 -9.92 -17.38 4.85
N GLY A 134 -11.03 -16.65 4.72
CA GLY A 134 -12.35 -17.21 4.46
C GLY A 134 -12.36 -18.09 3.23
N MET A 135 -11.89 -17.58 2.10
CA MET A 135 -11.88 -18.32 0.84
C MET A 135 -10.87 -19.47 0.81
N HIS A 136 -9.62 -19.20 1.25
CA HIS A 136 -8.52 -20.15 1.06
C HIS A 136 -8.38 -21.20 2.16
N VAL A 137 -8.93 -20.96 3.34
CA VAL A 137 -8.80 -21.85 4.51
C VAL A 137 -10.16 -22.35 5.00
N MET A 138 -11.19 -21.50 4.98
CA MET A 138 -12.49 -21.82 5.60
C MET A 138 -13.57 -22.22 4.57
N GLY A 139 -13.22 -22.34 3.28
CA GLY A 139 -14.12 -22.82 2.24
C GLY A 139 -15.21 -21.82 1.82
N TRP A 140 -15.01 -20.51 2.04
CA TRP A 140 -15.94 -19.51 1.56
C TRP A 140 -15.99 -19.46 0.04
N SER A 141 -17.20 -19.32 -0.49
CA SER A 141 -17.41 -19.03 -1.90
C SER A 141 -16.98 -17.59 -2.22
N ARG A 142 -16.74 -17.35 -3.51
CA ARG A 142 -16.53 -15.99 -4.04
C ARG A 142 -17.63 -15.03 -3.64
N GLN A 143 -18.89 -15.47 -3.68
CA GLN A 143 -20.04 -14.63 -3.33
C GLN A 143 -20.04 -14.24 -1.85
N GLN A 144 -19.74 -15.17 -0.94
CA GLN A 144 -19.64 -14.88 0.49
C GLN A 144 -18.56 -13.80 0.77
N ALA A 145 -17.43 -13.87 0.08
CA ALA A 145 -16.39 -12.84 0.21
C ALA A 145 -16.85 -11.47 -0.32
N ILE A 146 -17.56 -11.43 -1.44
CA ILE A 146 -18.15 -10.20 -1.99
C ILE A 146 -19.17 -9.62 -1.01
N ASP A 147 -20.09 -10.46 -0.51
CA ASP A 147 -21.15 -10.00 0.40
C ASP A 147 -20.56 -9.44 1.70
N PHE A 148 -19.57 -10.13 2.28
CA PHE A 148 -18.86 -9.62 3.45
C PHE A 148 -18.25 -8.24 3.22
N MET A 149 -17.56 -8.05 2.08
CA MET A 149 -16.94 -6.76 1.75
C MET A 149 -17.98 -5.67 1.51
N LYS A 150 -19.13 -5.99 0.89
CA LYS A 150 -20.23 -5.03 0.69
C LYS A 150 -20.87 -4.59 2.02
N GLU A 151 -21.03 -5.50 2.95
CA GLU A 151 -21.61 -5.23 4.27
C GLU A 151 -20.67 -4.43 5.19
N ASN A 152 -19.36 -4.57 5.00
CA ASN A 152 -18.34 -4.06 5.92
C ASN A 152 -17.42 -2.99 5.32
N SER A 153 -17.69 -2.47 4.14
CA SER A 153 -16.88 -1.40 3.55
C SER A 153 -17.71 -0.41 2.74
N ALA A 154 -17.14 0.76 2.47
CA ALA A 154 -17.75 1.79 1.61
C ALA A 154 -17.27 1.71 0.14
N LEU A 155 -16.60 0.62 -0.24
CA LEU A 155 -16.08 0.44 -1.59
C LEU A 155 -17.22 0.22 -2.61
N SER A 156 -17.01 0.68 -3.84
CA SER A 156 -17.93 0.37 -4.92
C SER A 156 -18.00 -1.13 -5.21
N GLU A 157 -19.17 -1.64 -5.60
CA GLU A 157 -19.35 -3.07 -5.92
C GLU A 157 -18.40 -3.54 -7.03
N HIS A 158 -18.13 -2.66 -8.00
CA HIS A 158 -17.16 -2.94 -9.06
C HIS A 158 -15.74 -3.18 -8.48
N ASN A 159 -15.29 -2.33 -7.55
CA ASN A 159 -13.99 -2.48 -6.92
C ASN A 159 -13.93 -3.77 -6.06
N ILE A 160 -14.98 -4.03 -5.26
CA ILE A 160 -15.06 -5.25 -4.43
C ILE A 160 -14.95 -6.50 -5.30
N THR A 161 -15.70 -6.56 -6.40
CA THR A 161 -15.71 -7.71 -7.30
C THR A 161 -14.33 -7.93 -7.94
N THR A 162 -13.72 -6.87 -8.46
CA THR A 162 -12.37 -6.92 -9.05
C THR A 162 -11.33 -7.41 -8.03
N GLU A 163 -11.42 -6.93 -6.81
CA GLU A 163 -10.49 -7.27 -5.74
C GLU A 163 -10.67 -8.71 -5.23
N VAL A 164 -11.90 -9.17 -5.04
CA VAL A 164 -12.15 -10.58 -4.65
C VAL A 164 -11.62 -11.53 -5.72
N ASP A 165 -11.79 -11.24 -7.00
CA ASP A 165 -11.23 -12.02 -8.10
C ASP A 165 -9.69 -12.04 -8.06
N ARG A 166 -9.07 -10.91 -7.69
CA ARG A 166 -7.63 -10.82 -7.48
C ARG A 166 -7.17 -11.69 -6.31
N TYR A 167 -7.89 -11.71 -5.18
CA TYR A 167 -7.51 -12.52 -4.01
C TYR A 167 -7.59 -14.01 -4.31
N ILE A 168 -8.58 -14.47 -5.11
CA ILE A 168 -8.66 -15.86 -5.57
C ILE A 168 -7.41 -16.25 -6.36
N SER A 169 -6.91 -15.33 -7.21
CA SER A 169 -5.75 -15.57 -8.07
C SER A 169 -4.42 -15.48 -7.33
N TRP A 170 -4.39 -14.84 -6.15
CA TRP A 170 -3.15 -14.56 -5.42
C TRP A 170 -3.32 -14.77 -3.91
N PRO A 171 -3.40 -16.05 -3.47
CA PRO A 171 -3.63 -16.40 -2.07
C PRO A 171 -2.62 -15.74 -1.12
N ALA A 172 -3.09 -15.26 0.02
CA ALA A 172 -2.33 -14.63 1.11
C ALA A 172 -1.69 -13.26 0.80
N GLN A 173 -1.61 -12.81 -0.46
CA GLN A 173 -1.10 -11.46 -0.76
C GLN A 173 -1.94 -10.38 -0.07
N ALA A 174 -3.25 -10.55 -0.03
CA ALA A 174 -4.18 -9.61 0.58
C ALA A 174 -3.96 -9.42 2.10
N LEU A 175 -3.38 -10.39 2.80
CA LEU A 175 -3.06 -10.31 4.23
C LEU A 175 -1.90 -9.36 4.50
N SER A 176 -1.01 -9.17 3.54
CA SER A 176 0.27 -8.45 3.66
C SER A 176 0.10 -7.02 4.16
N TYR A 177 -0.91 -6.33 3.69
CA TYR A 177 -1.18 -4.92 3.98
C TYR A 177 -1.36 -4.66 5.48
N LYS A 178 -2.41 -5.25 6.06
CA LYS A 178 -2.77 -4.96 7.45
C LYS A 178 -1.81 -5.59 8.46
N ILE A 179 -1.32 -6.80 8.18
CA ILE A 179 -0.31 -7.46 9.02
C ILE A 179 0.98 -6.63 9.05
N GLY A 180 1.43 -6.17 7.88
CA GLY A 180 2.62 -5.35 7.77
C GLY A 180 2.49 -4.01 8.46
N GLU A 181 1.41 -3.29 8.21
CA GLU A 181 1.12 -1.99 8.87
C GLU A 181 1.09 -2.12 10.38
N LEU A 182 0.36 -3.09 10.92
CA LEU A 182 0.28 -3.33 12.37
C LEU A 182 1.65 -3.64 12.97
N THR A 183 2.50 -4.38 12.23
CA THR A 183 3.85 -4.69 12.68
C THR A 183 4.72 -3.44 12.71
N ILE A 184 4.71 -2.62 11.67
CA ILE A 184 5.47 -1.36 11.61
C ILE A 184 5.02 -0.40 12.73
N LYS A 185 3.70 -0.24 12.94
CA LYS A 185 3.15 0.61 14.02
C LYS A 185 3.57 0.10 15.40
N ARG A 186 3.52 -1.20 15.63
CA ARG A 186 4.00 -1.81 16.88
C ARG A 186 5.49 -1.56 17.12
N LEU A 187 6.33 -1.69 16.09
CA LEU A 187 7.76 -1.41 16.18
C LEU A 187 8.02 0.07 16.46
N ARG A 188 7.25 0.96 15.84
CA ARG A 188 7.32 2.39 16.10
C ARG A 188 6.98 2.72 17.55
N THR A 189 5.85 2.25 18.05
CA THR A 189 5.44 2.45 19.45
C THR A 189 6.53 1.94 20.42
N LYS A 190 7.10 0.76 20.13
CA LYS A 190 8.19 0.22 20.95
C LYS A 190 9.43 1.12 20.92
N ALA A 191 9.78 1.69 19.77
CA ALA A 191 10.91 2.62 19.64
C ALA A 191 10.63 3.94 20.37
N GLU A 192 9.42 4.50 20.25
CA GLU A 192 8.99 5.70 20.97
C GLU A 192 9.10 5.51 22.49
N GLN A 193 8.62 4.39 23.00
CA GLN A 193 8.69 4.06 24.43
C GLN A 193 10.13 3.87 24.92
N ALA A 194 10.97 3.19 24.14
CA ALA A 194 12.35 2.90 24.54
C ALA A 194 13.27 4.13 24.48
N LEU A 195 13.05 5.02 23.53
CA LEU A 195 13.90 6.19 23.28
C LEU A 195 13.39 7.47 23.94
N GLY A 196 12.10 7.56 24.24
CA GLY A 196 11.48 8.74 24.83
C GLY A 196 11.83 10.03 24.06
N ALA A 197 12.37 11.03 24.72
CA ALA A 197 12.76 12.31 24.10
C ALA A 197 13.87 12.18 23.02
N LYS A 198 14.53 11.04 22.91
CA LYS A 198 15.53 10.77 21.86
C LYS A 198 14.93 10.16 20.60
N PHE A 199 13.63 9.85 20.60
CA PHE A 199 12.98 9.31 19.40
C PHE A 199 12.95 10.36 18.28
N ASP A 200 13.40 9.95 17.10
CA ASP A 200 13.29 10.73 15.86
C ASP A 200 12.58 9.86 14.81
N VAL A 201 11.40 10.28 14.39
CA VAL A 201 10.61 9.55 13.39
C VAL A 201 11.33 9.39 12.05
N ARG A 202 12.20 10.34 11.68
CA ARG A 202 13.00 10.25 10.44
C ARG A 202 14.06 9.17 10.54
N GLU A 203 14.65 9.00 11.72
CA GLU A 203 15.58 7.90 12.01
C GLU A 203 14.86 6.57 12.02
N PHE A 204 13.67 6.50 12.65
CA PHE A 204 12.84 5.29 12.62
C PHE A 204 12.54 4.84 11.19
N HIS A 205 12.06 5.74 10.34
CA HIS A 205 11.79 5.42 8.93
C HIS A 205 13.05 4.98 8.17
N TYR A 206 14.17 5.63 8.44
CA TYR A 206 15.45 5.22 7.85
C TYR A 206 15.82 3.78 8.27
N GLN A 207 15.69 3.45 9.56
CA GLN A 207 15.99 2.11 10.04
C GLN A 207 15.08 1.03 9.45
N VAL A 208 13.82 1.35 9.22
CA VAL A 208 12.87 0.43 8.54
C VAL A 208 13.28 0.20 7.08
N LEU A 209 13.64 1.26 6.34
CA LEU A 209 13.83 1.20 4.89
C LEU A 209 15.26 0.86 4.46
N LYS A 210 16.28 1.14 5.27
CA LYS A 210 17.70 1.06 4.89
C LYS A 210 18.21 -0.32 4.46
N ASN A 211 17.48 -1.37 4.77
CA ASN A 211 17.86 -2.74 4.38
C ASN A 211 17.07 -3.25 3.17
N GLY A 212 16.26 -2.41 2.53
CA GLY A 212 15.37 -2.82 1.46
C GLY A 212 14.25 -3.75 1.94
N SER A 213 13.72 -4.57 1.03
CA SER A 213 12.64 -5.51 1.34
C SER A 213 13.16 -6.67 2.20
N VAL A 214 12.68 -6.76 3.44
CA VAL A 214 13.08 -7.76 4.45
C VAL A 214 11.85 -8.35 5.14
N PRO A 215 11.96 -9.54 5.77
CA PRO A 215 10.91 -10.05 6.67
C PRO A 215 10.65 -9.06 7.82
N LEU A 216 9.40 -8.96 8.23
CA LEU A 216 8.96 -8.09 9.33
C LEU A 216 9.20 -8.74 10.71
#